data_5bf459b1662f6782955d0b2bed770dc9
#
_entry.id   5bf459b1662f6782955d0b2bed770dc9
#
_cell.length_a   1.000
_cell.length_b   1.000
_cell.length_c   1.000
_cell.angle_alpha   90.00
_cell.angle_beta   90.00
_cell.angle_gamma   90.00
#
_symmetry.space_group_name_H-M   'P 1'
#
loop_
_entity.id
_entity.type
_entity.pdbx_description
1 polymer ?
#
loop_
_entity_poly.entity_id
_entity_poly.type
_entity_poly.pdbx_seq_one_letter_code
_entity_poly.pdbx_strand_id
1 'polypeptide(L)'
;GAPENVDLGSRISWTQRQHARPCVAFRELDLTDDTIHITRWGDSGPRVVLIHGGMQGSKSGGDRHFMAQSQLGEKGWQVLAPDRPGHGRSKAPGRPDDPEADGEWVAQLLGDGAHLVGHSFGGCVVLNAAARHPSAVHSLTLIEPAMQNLAADDPRVEDFARKMKEAMTGATSPADRSTRFSTLVGIPPAIRDLTSPEERTRMGQAIVQLKLPSEETLQKQLSELRKEGVPLLIVTGGWNPAFEAIAAKISSMGRGRHVVVRCDHHIPQLISDEFNQVLTDFMEESDSSAKREASGP
;
A
#
# COMPACT_ATOMS: atom_id res chain seq x y z
N GLY A 1 -45.63 25.74 46.03
CA GLY A 1 -45.45 25.47 44.62
C GLY A 1 -43.99 25.18 44.34
N ALA A 2 -43.65 23.92 44.09
CA ALA A 2 -42.35 23.51 43.64
C ALA A 2 -42.24 23.82 42.12
N PRO A 3 -41.08 24.21 41.55
CA PRO A 3 -40.91 24.36 40.13
C PRO A 3 -40.67 23.00 39.48
N GLU A 4 -41.34 22.78 38.36
CA GLU A 4 -41.27 21.60 37.53
C GLU A 4 -39.87 21.39 36.94
N ASN A 5 -39.33 20.19 37.06
CA ASN A 5 -38.16 19.69 36.37
C ASN A 5 -38.49 19.52 34.90
N VAL A 6 -37.91 20.33 34.01
CA VAL A 6 -37.96 20.15 32.59
C VAL A 6 -36.88 19.14 32.17
N ASP A 7 -37.35 17.94 31.84
CA ASP A 7 -36.55 16.87 31.23
C ASP A 7 -36.07 17.29 29.82
N LEU A 8 -34.78 17.59 29.70
CA LEU A 8 -34.11 17.93 28.44
C LEU A 8 -33.50 16.69 27.71
N GLY A 9 -33.96 15.47 28.06
CA GLY A 9 -33.34 14.22 27.62
C GLY A 9 -33.91 13.54 26.38
N SER A 10 -34.91 14.03 25.66
CA SER A 10 -35.63 13.19 24.69
C SER A 10 -35.92 13.77 23.31
N ARG A 11 -35.02 14.58 22.75
CA ARG A 11 -35.15 14.98 21.32
C ARG A 11 -33.79 15.03 20.62
N ILE A 12 -33.10 13.90 20.58
CA ILE A 12 -32.11 13.68 19.52
C ILE A 12 -32.79 12.78 18.49
N SER A 13 -33.17 13.36 17.37
CA SER A 13 -33.84 12.65 16.28
C SER A 13 -32.95 11.52 15.75
N TRP A 14 -33.56 10.38 15.41
CA TRP A 14 -32.88 9.20 14.87
C TRP A 14 -32.06 9.46 13.59
N THR A 15 -32.32 10.57 12.90
CA THR A 15 -31.59 10.98 11.70
C THR A 15 -30.16 11.46 11.95
N GLN A 16 -29.83 11.93 13.16
CA GLN A 16 -28.46 12.31 13.50
C GLN A 16 -27.56 11.19 13.96
N ARG A 17 -28.13 9.99 14.25
CA ARG A 17 -27.32 8.82 14.66
C ARG A 17 -26.77 7.99 13.51
N GLN A 18 -27.19 8.23 12.26
CA GLN A 18 -26.75 7.42 11.13
C GLN A 18 -25.39 7.84 10.55
N HIS A 19 -24.81 8.96 10.99
CA HIS A 19 -23.54 9.48 10.47
C HIS A 19 -22.41 9.53 11.51
N ALA A 20 -22.66 9.15 12.75
CA ALA A 20 -21.59 8.91 13.72
C ALA A 20 -21.00 7.53 13.43
N ARG A 21 -19.98 7.46 12.60
CA ARG A 21 -19.17 6.24 12.46
C ARG A 21 -18.71 5.83 13.84
N PRO A 22 -18.90 4.55 14.28
CA PRO A 22 -18.37 4.12 15.56
C PRO A 22 -16.84 4.30 15.49
N CYS A 23 -16.31 5.13 16.37
CA CYS A 23 -14.88 5.24 16.59
C CYS A 23 -14.46 3.88 17.18
N VAL A 24 -14.03 2.95 16.32
CA VAL A 24 -13.36 1.75 16.79
C VAL A 24 -12.04 2.27 17.33
N ALA A 25 -11.89 2.26 18.66
CA ALA A 25 -10.61 2.61 19.27
C ALA A 25 -9.58 1.58 18.80
N PHE A 26 -8.82 1.95 17.75
CA PHE A 26 -7.65 1.21 17.39
C PHE A 26 -6.67 1.31 18.56
N ARG A 27 -6.25 0.18 19.07
CA ARG A 27 -5.04 0.13 19.87
C ARG A 27 -3.94 0.58 18.92
N GLU A 28 -3.50 1.83 19.06
CA GLU A 28 -2.24 2.26 18.48
C GLU A 28 -1.21 1.19 18.83
N LEU A 29 -0.53 0.64 17.82
CA LEU A 29 0.65 -0.19 18.09
C LEU A 29 1.46 0.63 19.07
N ASP A 30 1.79 0.04 20.20
CA ASP A 30 2.80 0.62 21.06
C ASP A 30 4.05 0.75 20.18
N LEU A 31 4.25 1.95 19.64
CA LEU A 31 5.36 2.26 18.73
C LEU A 31 6.72 2.10 19.45
N THR A 32 6.68 1.65 20.70
CA THR A 32 7.81 1.18 21.50
C THR A 32 8.08 -0.32 21.30
N ASP A 33 7.23 -1.08 20.57
CA ASP A 33 7.59 -2.44 20.17
C ASP A 33 8.69 -2.39 19.11
N ASP A 34 9.91 -2.60 19.57
CA ASP A 34 11.16 -2.63 18.82
C ASP A 34 11.22 -3.73 17.72
N THR A 35 10.14 -4.48 17.46
CA THR A 35 10.17 -5.61 16.52
C THR A 35 10.07 -5.15 15.06
N ILE A 36 9.31 -4.07 14.80
CA ILE A 36 9.20 -3.45 13.47
C ILE A 36 9.97 -2.14 13.46
N HIS A 37 11.00 -2.06 12.62
CA HIS A 37 11.69 -0.82 12.40
C HIS A 37 10.85 0.11 11.52
N ILE A 38 10.63 1.35 11.97
CA ILE A 38 9.87 2.36 11.23
C ILE A 38 10.75 3.59 11.01
N THR A 39 11.07 3.88 9.77
CA THR A 39 11.66 5.17 9.39
C THR A 39 10.57 6.23 9.42
N ARG A 40 10.86 7.38 10.04
CA ARG A 40 9.92 8.50 10.20
C ARG A 40 10.48 9.73 9.55
N TRP A 41 9.64 10.44 8.78
CA TRP A 41 9.95 11.74 8.23
C TRP A 41 8.79 12.69 8.58
N GLY A 42 9.12 13.82 9.21
CA GLY A 42 8.14 14.76 9.76
C GLY A 42 7.53 14.28 11.08
N ASP A 43 7.32 15.24 11.99
CA ASP A 43 6.88 14.98 13.36
C ASP A 43 5.38 15.24 13.57
N SER A 44 4.72 15.87 12.61
CA SER A 44 3.33 16.32 12.72
C SER A 44 2.63 16.39 11.36
N GLY A 45 1.33 16.61 11.38
CA GLY A 45 0.49 16.68 10.18
C GLY A 45 -0.25 15.39 9.88
N PRO A 46 -0.97 15.33 8.75
CA PRO A 46 -1.68 14.13 8.35
C PRO A 46 -0.72 12.96 8.17
N ARG A 47 -1.15 11.77 8.61
CA ARG A 47 -0.32 10.57 8.58
C ARG A 47 -0.32 9.93 7.20
N VAL A 48 0.87 9.54 6.75
CA VAL A 48 1.10 8.76 5.52
C VAL A 48 1.87 7.50 5.87
N VAL A 49 1.36 6.33 5.53
CA VAL A 49 2.03 5.04 5.76
C VAL A 49 2.44 4.46 4.42
N LEU A 50 3.75 4.21 4.25
CA LEU A 50 4.36 3.75 3.00
C LEU A 50 4.81 2.29 3.14
N ILE A 51 4.16 1.36 2.44
CA ILE A 51 4.46 -0.07 2.53
C ILE A 51 5.19 -0.55 1.28
N HIS A 52 6.43 -0.99 1.48
CA HIS A 52 7.30 -1.46 0.41
C HIS A 52 6.92 -2.86 -0.09
N GLY A 53 7.30 -3.14 -1.32
CA GLY A 53 7.26 -4.47 -1.94
C GLY A 53 8.50 -5.29 -1.64
N GLY A 54 8.95 -6.04 -2.65
CA GLY A 54 10.13 -6.88 -2.57
C GLY A 54 9.86 -8.27 -2.02
N MET A 55 10.92 -9.02 -1.81
CA MET A 55 10.90 -10.41 -1.40
C MET A 55 11.52 -10.59 -0.02
N GLN A 56 11.03 -11.55 0.73
CA GLN A 56 11.62 -11.96 2.00
C GLN A 56 13.12 -12.21 1.87
N GLY A 57 13.87 -11.86 2.90
CA GLY A 57 15.32 -11.95 2.93
C GLY A 57 16.07 -10.75 2.36
N SER A 58 15.36 -9.76 1.78
CA SER A 58 15.95 -8.49 1.37
C SER A 58 16.37 -7.63 2.57
N LYS A 59 17.52 -6.97 2.44
CA LYS A 59 17.99 -5.97 3.40
C LYS A 59 17.44 -4.57 3.13
N SER A 60 16.70 -4.39 2.03
CA SER A 60 16.04 -3.14 1.71
C SER A 60 14.73 -3.03 2.49
N GLY A 61 14.56 -1.91 3.19
CA GLY A 61 13.37 -1.57 3.93
C GLY A 61 12.65 -0.35 3.36
N GLY A 62 11.69 0.17 4.12
CA GLY A 62 10.86 1.29 3.70
C GLY A 62 11.66 2.55 3.36
N ASP A 63 12.73 2.83 4.09
CA ASP A 63 13.61 3.99 3.87
C ASP A 63 14.26 4.01 2.48
N ARG A 64 14.60 2.85 1.93
CA ARG A 64 15.19 2.74 0.58
C ARG A 64 14.16 2.74 -0.52
N HIS A 65 13.06 2.01 -0.31
CA HIS A 65 11.99 1.93 -1.30
C HIS A 65 11.27 3.28 -1.51
N PHE A 66 11.28 4.13 -0.48
CA PHE A 66 10.58 5.42 -0.47
C PHE A 66 11.50 6.60 -0.13
N MET A 67 12.80 6.52 -0.45
CA MET A 67 13.76 7.56 -0.09
C MET A 67 13.40 8.94 -0.67
N ALA A 68 12.79 9.00 -1.83
CA ALA A 68 12.35 10.24 -2.46
C ALA A 68 11.15 10.88 -1.74
N GLN A 69 10.39 10.11 -0.96
CA GLN A 69 9.24 10.57 -0.19
C GLN A 69 9.63 11.18 1.17
N SER A 70 10.91 11.14 1.55
CA SER A 70 11.42 11.85 2.75
C SER A 70 11.09 13.34 2.72
N GLN A 71 11.04 13.96 1.53
CA GLN A 71 10.67 15.35 1.33
C GLN A 71 9.24 15.69 1.81
N LEU A 72 8.33 14.72 1.88
CA LEU A 72 6.97 14.94 2.39
C LEU A 72 7.00 15.35 3.86
N GLY A 73 7.95 14.84 4.65
CA GLY A 73 8.12 15.24 6.05
C GLY A 73 8.42 16.74 6.21
N GLU A 74 9.20 17.32 5.30
CA GLU A 74 9.50 18.75 5.29
C GLU A 74 8.30 19.61 4.83
N LYS A 75 7.34 18.99 4.15
CA LYS A 75 6.11 19.63 3.64
C LYS A 75 4.90 19.47 4.56
N GLY A 76 5.11 19.04 5.82
CA GLY A 76 4.06 18.98 6.83
C GLY A 76 3.26 17.67 6.84
N TRP A 77 3.82 16.58 6.35
CA TRP A 77 3.26 15.22 6.47
C TRP A 77 4.00 14.41 7.54
N GLN A 78 3.27 13.62 8.31
CA GLN A 78 3.84 12.61 9.19
C GLN A 78 3.99 11.29 8.42
N VAL A 79 5.18 11.00 7.94
CA VAL A 79 5.45 9.84 7.08
C VAL A 79 6.04 8.70 7.88
N LEU A 80 5.43 7.53 7.79
CA LEU A 80 5.88 6.28 8.38
C LEU A 80 6.23 5.29 7.27
N ALA A 81 7.50 4.87 7.21
CA ALA A 81 7.99 3.88 6.25
C ALA A 81 8.57 2.68 7.00
N PRO A 82 7.74 1.70 7.40
CA PRO A 82 8.19 0.52 8.11
C PRO A 82 8.96 -0.45 7.21
N ASP A 83 9.90 -1.16 7.80
CA ASP A 83 10.51 -2.36 7.23
C ASP A 83 9.61 -3.55 7.57
N ARG A 84 9.01 -4.23 6.57
CA ARG A 84 8.15 -5.39 6.81
C ARG A 84 8.91 -6.50 7.55
N PRO A 85 8.24 -7.43 8.29
CA PRO A 85 8.91 -8.55 8.95
C PRO A 85 9.87 -9.28 8.01
N GLY A 86 11.08 -9.55 8.47
CA GLY A 86 12.13 -10.22 7.67
C GLY A 86 12.85 -9.32 6.65
N HIS A 87 12.57 -8.02 6.64
CA HIS A 87 13.22 -7.04 5.78
C HIS A 87 14.00 -5.99 6.58
N GLY A 88 14.95 -5.38 5.91
CA GLY A 88 15.65 -4.21 6.41
C GLY A 88 16.22 -4.40 7.81
N ARG A 89 15.82 -3.51 8.72
CA ARG A 89 16.27 -3.45 10.14
C ARG A 89 15.24 -4.02 11.12
N SER A 90 14.08 -4.49 10.63
CA SER A 90 13.08 -5.12 11.50
C SER A 90 13.62 -6.38 12.14
N LYS A 91 13.46 -6.47 13.48
CA LYS A 91 13.82 -7.65 14.28
C LYS A 91 12.76 -8.76 14.19
N ALA A 92 11.54 -8.41 13.76
CA ALA A 92 10.49 -9.38 13.55
C ALA A 92 10.95 -10.47 12.57
N PRO A 93 10.77 -11.76 12.91
CA PRO A 93 11.26 -12.85 12.08
C PRO A 93 10.59 -12.83 10.69
N GLY A 94 11.39 -13.16 9.69
CA GLY A 94 10.88 -13.37 8.34
C GLY A 94 9.90 -14.54 8.29
N ARG A 95 8.90 -14.40 7.43
CA ARG A 95 7.91 -15.43 7.08
C ARG A 95 7.59 -15.34 5.60
N PRO A 96 6.97 -16.35 4.99
CA PRO A 96 6.48 -16.20 3.62
C PRO A 96 5.64 -14.93 3.46
N ASP A 97 5.88 -14.19 2.40
CA ASP A 97 5.13 -12.97 2.10
C ASP A 97 3.63 -13.29 1.99
N ASP A 98 2.82 -12.69 2.86
CA ASP A 98 1.39 -12.91 3.00
C ASP A 98 0.69 -11.56 3.23
N PRO A 99 -0.13 -11.08 2.26
CA PRO A 99 -0.76 -9.77 2.36
C PRO A 99 -1.76 -9.65 3.50
N GLU A 100 -2.40 -10.75 3.91
CA GLU A 100 -3.37 -10.75 5.00
C GLU A 100 -2.67 -10.57 6.35
N ALA A 101 -1.58 -11.32 6.55
CA ALA A 101 -0.79 -11.22 7.77
C ALA A 101 -0.09 -9.85 7.89
N ASP A 102 0.39 -9.29 6.78
CA ASP A 102 0.99 -7.96 6.79
C ASP A 102 -0.08 -6.85 6.90
N GLY A 103 -1.24 -7.02 6.27
CA GLY A 103 -2.35 -6.07 6.37
C GLY A 103 -2.87 -5.90 7.79
N GLU A 104 -2.82 -6.95 8.60
CA GLU A 104 -3.26 -6.92 9.99
C GLU A 104 -2.41 -6.00 10.86
N TRP A 105 -1.07 -6.08 10.78
CA TRP A 105 -0.22 -5.17 11.56
C TRP A 105 -0.13 -3.77 10.94
N VAL A 106 -0.22 -3.64 9.60
CA VAL A 106 -0.27 -2.31 8.95
C VAL A 106 -1.50 -1.53 9.39
N ALA A 107 -2.65 -2.19 9.57
CA ALA A 107 -3.85 -1.56 10.08
C ALA A 107 -3.64 -0.88 11.45
N GLN A 108 -2.73 -1.38 12.27
CA GLN A 108 -2.40 -0.78 13.57
C GLN A 108 -1.62 0.54 13.44
N LEU A 109 -1.04 0.83 12.27
CA LEU A 109 -0.35 2.10 12.00
C LEU A 109 -1.29 3.23 11.58
N LEU A 110 -2.57 2.94 11.34
CA LEU A 110 -3.53 3.93 10.86
C LEU A 110 -3.78 5.05 11.89
N GLY A 111 -3.71 4.75 13.19
CA GLY A 111 -4.04 5.71 14.24
C GLY A 111 -5.45 6.28 14.07
N ASP A 112 -5.61 7.59 14.21
CA ASP A 112 -6.89 8.29 14.00
C ASP A 112 -7.30 8.40 12.52
N GLY A 113 -6.45 7.94 11.61
CA GLY A 113 -6.64 7.92 10.17
C GLY A 113 -5.33 8.20 9.43
N ALA A 114 -5.18 7.58 8.27
CA ALA A 114 -3.97 7.73 7.47
C ALA A 114 -4.24 7.62 5.96
N HIS A 115 -3.35 8.23 5.17
CA HIS A 115 -3.17 7.89 3.76
C HIS A 115 -2.29 6.65 3.68
N LEU A 116 -2.74 5.63 2.95
CA LEU A 116 -1.97 4.41 2.71
C LEU A 116 -1.37 4.43 1.30
N VAL A 117 -0.10 4.08 1.21
CA VAL A 117 0.63 3.97 -0.06
C VAL A 117 1.35 2.62 -0.10
N GLY A 118 1.13 1.82 -1.12
CA GLY A 118 1.76 0.52 -1.25
C GLY A 118 2.37 0.30 -2.64
N HIS A 119 3.62 -0.16 -2.66
CA HIS A 119 4.35 -0.49 -3.88
C HIS A 119 4.41 -1.99 -4.11
N SER A 120 4.11 -2.44 -5.32
CA SER A 120 4.21 -3.84 -5.73
C SER A 120 3.42 -4.77 -4.79
N PHE A 121 4.08 -5.74 -4.14
CA PHE A 121 3.46 -6.57 -3.10
C PHE A 121 2.88 -5.75 -1.94
N GLY A 122 3.54 -4.65 -1.57
CA GLY A 122 3.02 -3.69 -0.58
C GLY A 122 1.66 -3.10 -0.96
N GLY A 123 1.34 -3.03 -2.25
CA GLY A 123 0.02 -2.67 -2.75
C GLY A 123 -1.07 -3.66 -2.31
N CYS A 124 -0.79 -4.97 -2.34
CA CYS A 124 -1.70 -5.99 -1.82
C CYS A 124 -1.89 -5.88 -0.30
N VAL A 125 -0.82 -5.53 0.42
CA VAL A 125 -0.84 -5.35 1.88
C VAL A 125 -1.73 -4.17 2.27
N VAL A 126 -1.52 -2.99 1.67
CA VAL A 126 -2.31 -1.79 1.99
C VAL A 126 -3.76 -1.91 1.54
N LEU A 127 -4.04 -2.63 0.44
CA LEU A 127 -5.41 -2.93 0.02
C LEU A 127 -6.13 -3.80 1.07
N ASN A 128 -5.45 -4.82 1.61
CA ASN A 128 -6.00 -5.65 2.68
C ASN A 128 -6.27 -4.84 3.96
N ALA A 129 -5.32 -4.02 4.40
CA ALA A 129 -5.48 -3.16 5.56
C ALA A 129 -6.64 -2.17 5.38
N ALA A 130 -6.72 -1.53 4.21
CA ALA A 130 -7.77 -0.57 3.88
C ALA A 130 -9.18 -1.22 3.85
N ALA A 131 -9.30 -2.39 3.25
CA ALA A 131 -10.58 -3.11 3.19
C ALA A 131 -11.09 -3.58 4.56
N ARG A 132 -10.18 -3.85 5.49
CA ARG A 132 -10.53 -4.19 6.89
C ARG A 132 -10.99 -2.97 7.70
N HIS A 133 -10.41 -1.81 7.43
CA HIS A 133 -10.60 -0.58 8.23
C HIS A 133 -10.83 0.66 7.35
N PRO A 134 -11.81 0.62 6.43
CA PRO A 134 -11.97 1.68 5.43
C PRO A 134 -12.24 3.04 6.05
N SER A 135 -12.89 3.10 7.22
CA SER A 135 -13.20 4.35 7.92
C SER A 135 -11.97 5.08 8.48
N ALA A 136 -10.84 4.36 8.64
CA ALA A 136 -9.58 4.92 9.11
C ALA A 136 -8.61 5.22 7.94
N VAL A 137 -9.06 5.09 6.68
CA VAL A 137 -8.23 5.33 5.50
C VAL A 137 -8.69 6.60 4.80
N HIS A 138 -7.86 7.65 4.82
CA HIS A 138 -8.13 8.92 4.16
C HIS A 138 -8.03 8.80 2.65
N SER A 139 -7.05 8.04 2.15
CA SER A 139 -6.92 7.64 0.75
C SER A 139 -6.01 6.43 0.61
N LEU A 140 -6.12 5.74 -0.51
CA LEU A 140 -5.27 4.60 -0.86
C LEU A 140 -4.56 4.86 -2.20
N THR A 141 -3.23 4.74 -2.20
CA THR A 141 -2.40 4.80 -3.41
C THR A 141 -1.71 3.46 -3.66
N LEU A 142 -1.90 2.90 -4.84
CA LEU A 142 -1.29 1.66 -5.30
C LEU A 142 -0.27 1.96 -6.39
N ILE A 143 0.99 1.60 -6.17
CA ILE A 143 2.09 1.82 -7.11
C ILE A 143 2.48 0.49 -7.73
N GLU A 144 2.23 0.32 -9.04
CA GLU A 144 2.50 -0.93 -9.76
C GLU A 144 2.19 -2.20 -8.96
N PRO A 145 0.95 -2.36 -8.45
CA PRO A 145 0.62 -3.40 -7.48
C PRO A 145 0.72 -4.81 -8.08
N ALA A 146 1.18 -5.77 -7.26
CA ALA A 146 1.29 -7.18 -7.63
C ALA A 146 -0.08 -7.89 -7.64
N MET A 147 -1.02 -7.40 -8.44
CA MET A 147 -2.41 -7.84 -8.51
C MET A 147 -2.76 -8.51 -9.85
N GLN A 148 -1.81 -9.23 -10.43
CA GLN A 148 -1.99 -9.87 -11.74
C GLN A 148 -3.16 -10.84 -11.78
N ASN A 149 -3.53 -11.47 -10.66
CA ASN A 149 -4.68 -12.37 -10.60
C ASN A 149 -6.02 -11.68 -10.90
N LEU A 150 -6.10 -10.35 -10.68
CA LEU A 150 -7.29 -9.57 -10.97
C LEU A 150 -7.56 -9.39 -12.48
N ALA A 151 -6.51 -9.43 -13.29
CA ALA A 151 -6.57 -9.23 -14.74
C ALA A 151 -5.92 -10.41 -15.50
N ALA A 152 -6.04 -11.61 -14.96
CA ALA A 152 -5.41 -12.80 -15.53
C ALA A 152 -5.96 -13.19 -16.92
N ASP A 153 -7.14 -12.70 -17.26
CA ASP A 153 -7.79 -12.84 -18.56
C ASP A 153 -7.30 -11.82 -19.63
N ASP A 154 -6.51 -10.82 -19.24
CA ASP A 154 -5.92 -9.87 -20.19
C ASP A 154 -4.68 -10.47 -20.85
N PRO A 155 -4.58 -10.50 -22.21
CA PRO A 155 -3.45 -11.09 -22.91
C PRO A 155 -2.07 -10.54 -22.52
N ARG A 156 -2.01 -9.27 -22.08
CA ARG A 156 -0.77 -8.63 -21.63
C ARG A 156 -0.32 -9.19 -20.28
N VAL A 157 -1.27 -9.48 -19.40
CA VAL A 157 -1.02 -10.09 -18.08
C VAL A 157 -0.71 -11.57 -18.23
N GLU A 158 -1.40 -12.27 -19.12
CA GLU A 158 -1.12 -13.68 -19.46
C GLU A 158 0.31 -13.85 -20.00
N ASP A 159 0.75 -12.99 -20.92
CA ASP A 159 2.14 -13.00 -21.44
C ASP A 159 3.16 -12.75 -20.33
N PHE A 160 2.90 -11.79 -19.45
CA PHE A 160 3.75 -11.50 -18.31
C PHE A 160 3.84 -12.70 -17.35
N ALA A 161 2.70 -13.34 -17.02
CA ALA A 161 2.63 -14.52 -16.16
C ALA A 161 3.38 -15.72 -16.78
N ARG A 162 3.27 -15.91 -18.10
CA ARG A 162 4.02 -16.94 -18.85
C ARG A 162 5.53 -16.70 -18.74
N LYS A 163 5.98 -15.46 -19.01
CA LYS A 163 7.41 -15.08 -18.88
C LYS A 163 7.91 -15.27 -17.45
N MET A 164 7.10 -14.93 -16.46
CA MET A 164 7.42 -15.14 -15.04
C MET A 164 7.62 -16.63 -14.74
N LYS A 165 6.70 -17.49 -15.20
CA LYS A 165 6.80 -18.93 -15.03
C LYS A 165 8.07 -19.47 -15.70
N GLU A 166 8.37 -19.08 -16.91
CA GLU A 166 9.58 -19.46 -17.64
C GLU A 166 10.86 -19.02 -16.90
N ALA A 167 10.90 -17.79 -16.41
CA ALA A 167 12.03 -17.28 -15.64
C ALA A 167 12.24 -18.06 -14.33
N MET A 168 11.16 -18.40 -13.63
CA MET A 168 11.23 -19.15 -12.37
C MET A 168 11.65 -20.61 -12.58
N THR A 169 11.08 -21.29 -13.58
CA THR A 169 11.36 -22.70 -13.88
C THR A 169 12.72 -22.89 -14.55
N GLY A 170 13.19 -21.93 -15.33
CA GLY A 170 14.51 -21.95 -15.98
C GLY A 170 15.68 -21.53 -15.09
N ALA A 171 15.41 -21.13 -13.84
CA ALA A 171 16.46 -20.70 -12.92
C ALA A 171 17.34 -21.89 -12.49
N THR A 172 18.66 -21.69 -12.50
CA THR A 172 19.66 -22.70 -12.16
C THR A 172 20.05 -22.71 -10.69
N SER A 173 19.69 -21.64 -9.95
CA SER A 173 19.93 -21.50 -8.52
C SER A 173 18.93 -20.51 -7.91
N PRO A 174 18.79 -20.47 -6.57
CA PRO A 174 18.00 -19.43 -5.93
C PRO A 174 18.47 -18.01 -6.27
N ALA A 175 19.78 -17.75 -6.30
CA ALA A 175 20.32 -16.45 -6.67
C ALA A 175 19.99 -16.06 -8.12
N ASP A 176 20.08 -17.00 -9.07
CA ASP A 176 19.66 -16.82 -10.46
C ASP A 176 18.15 -16.52 -10.55
N ARG A 177 17.34 -17.22 -9.77
CA ARG A 177 15.89 -16.98 -9.69
C ARG A 177 15.59 -15.54 -9.24
N SER A 178 16.23 -15.06 -8.20
CA SER A 178 16.10 -13.69 -7.74
C SER A 178 16.49 -12.67 -8.82
N THR A 179 17.58 -12.92 -9.54
CA THR A 179 18.05 -12.04 -10.62
C THR A 179 17.05 -12.02 -11.78
N ARG A 180 16.56 -13.17 -12.22
CA ARG A 180 15.54 -13.29 -13.29
C ARG A 180 14.25 -12.59 -12.92
N PHE A 181 13.78 -12.78 -11.69
CA PHE A 181 12.59 -12.11 -11.18
C PHE A 181 12.78 -10.59 -11.20
N SER A 182 13.85 -10.08 -10.61
CA SER A 182 14.14 -8.65 -10.53
C SER A 182 14.27 -8.01 -11.92
N THR A 183 14.82 -8.74 -12.88
CA THR A 183 14.91 -8.30 -14.28
C THR A 183 13.54 -8.20 -14.92
N LEU A 184 12.71 -9.23 -14.75
CA LEU A 184 11.39 -9.29 -15.38
C LEU A 184 10.41 -8.27 -14.82
N VAL A 185 10.46 -8.02 -13.51
CA VAL A 185 9.65 -6.96 -12.87
C VAL A 185 10.25 -5.56 -13.03
N GLY A 186 11.35 -5.40 -13.78
CA GLY A 186 11.88 -4.09 -14.14
C GLY A 186 12.60 -3.34 -13.01
N ILE A 187 13.29 -4.06 -12.12
CA ILE A 187 14.18 -3.40 -11.17
C ILE A 187 15.46 -2.93 -11.90
N PRO A 188 15.84 -1.65 -11.80
CA PRO A 188 17.03 -1.13 -12.47
C PRO A 188 18.31 -1.89 -12.10
N PRO A 189 19.23 -2.12 -13.05
CA PRO A 189 20.51 -2.79 -12.79
C PRO A 189 21.28 -2.17 -11.63
N ALA A 190 21.35 -0.84 -11.56
CA ALA A 190 22.05 -0.11 -10.51
C ALA A 190 21.54 -0.45 -9.10
N ILE A 191 20.25 -0.79 -8.95
CA ILE A 191 19.67 -1.22 -7.68
C ILE A 191 19.91 -2.72 -7.45
N ARG A 192 19.76 -3.55 -8.49
CA ARG A 192 20.03 -5.00 -8.40
C ARG A 192 21.47 -5.30 -7.99
N ASP A 193 22.41 -4.51 -8.49
CA ASP A 193 23.85 -4.70 -8.25
C ASP A 193 24.26 -4.37 -6.80
N LEU A 194 23.41 -3.66 -6.04
CA LEU A 194 23.60 -3.41 -4.63
C LEU A 194 23.27 -4.62 -3.75
N THR A 195 22.61 -5.63 -4.31
CA THR A 195 22.19 -6.84 -3.58
C THR A 195 23.33 -7.84 -3.52
N SER A 196 23.72 -8.28 -2.31
CA SER A 196 24.80 -9.28 -2.14
C SER A 196 24.40 -10.67 -2.69
N PRO A 197 25.36 -11.54 -3.01
CA PRO A 197 25.07 -12.92 -3.44
C PRO A 197 24.23 -13.69 -2.41
N GLU A 198 24.53 -13.54 -1.11
CA GLU A 198 23.80 -14.22 -0.02
C GLU A 198 22.36 -13.69 0.08
N GLU A 199 22.17 -12.39 -0.07
CA GLU A 199 20.86 -11.77 -0.09
C GLU A 199 20.04 -12.24 -1.29
N ARG A 200 20.62 -12.26 -2.48
CA ARG A 200 19.96 -12.83 -3.68
C ARG A 200 19.55 -14.27 -3.49
N THR A 201 20.38 -15.06 -2.82
CA THR A 201 20.07 -16.48 -2.52
C THR A 201 18.85 -16.59 -1.61
N ARG A 202 18.81 -15.82 -0.51
CA ARG A 202 17.65 -15.80 0.41
C ARG A 202 16.37 -15.34 -0.30
N MET A 203 16.45 -14.28 -1.07
CA MET A 203 15.30 -13.75 -1.83
C MET A 203 14.79 -14.79 -2.84
N GLY A 204 15.68 -15.45 -3.56
CA GLY A 204 15.31 -16.48 -4.53
C GLY A 204 14.76 -17.76 -3.89
N GLN A 205 15.09 -18.06 -2.64
CA GLN A 205 14.45 -19.11 -1.85
C GLN A 205 13.04 -18.72 -1.42
N ALA A 206 12.85 -17.46 -1.03
CA ALA A 206 11.58 -16.97 -0.50
C ALA A 206 10.51 -16.77 -1.58
N ILE A 207 10.89 -16.39 -2.81
CA ILE A 207 9.93 -16.05 -3.86
C ILE A 207 8.98 -17.19 -4.22
N VAL A 208 9.41 -18.44 -4.06
CA VAL A 208 8.56 -19.63 -4.35
C VAL A 208 7.45 -19.83 -3.32
N GLN A 209 7.55 -19.13 -2.20
CA GLN A 209 6.56 -19.17 -1.10
C GLN A 209 5.66 -17.93 -1.08
N LEU A 210 5.88 -16.99 -2.00
CA LEU A 210 5.09 -15.77 -2.12
C LEU A 210 3.61 -16.10 -2.37
N LYS A 211 2.74 -15.55 -1.52
CA LYS A 211 1.29 -15.66 -1.69
C LYS A 211 0.76 -14.38 -2.31
N LEU A 212 0.12 -14.50 -3.46
CA LEU A 212 -0.63 -13.41 -4.08
C LEU A 212 -2.13 -13.62 -3.81
N PRO A 213 -2.88 -12.53 -3.57
CA PRO A 213 -4.32 -12.64 -3.34
C PRO A 213 -5.02 -13.22 -4.57
N SER A 214 -6.07 -14.00 -4.34
CA SER A 214 -6.93 -14.50 -5.43
C SER A 214 -7.72 -13.36 -6.07
N GLU A 215 -8.21 -13.59 -7.29
CA GLU A 215 -9.10 -12.64 -7.98
C GLU A 215 -10.31 -12.30 -7.10
N GLU A 216 -10.97 -13.31 -6.52
CA GLU A 216 -12.14 -13.12 -5.65
C GLU A 216 -11.82 -12.23 -4.43
N THR A 217 -10.67 -12.45 -3.79
CA THR A 217 -10.21 -11.64 -2.66
C THR A 217 -10.02 -10.18 -3.07
N LEU A 218 -9.34 -9.94 -4.20
CA LEU A 218 -9.09 -8.60 -4.71
C LEU A 218 -10.39 -7.89 -5.10
N GLN A 219 -11.31 -8.59 -5.77
CA GLN A 219 -12.62 -8.05 -6.14
C GLN A 219 -13.43 -7.64 -4.90
N LYS A 220 -13.45 -8.50 -3.87
CA LYS A 220 -14.14 -8.20 -2.61
C LYS A 220 -13.55 -6.96 -1.92
N GLN A 221 -12.23 -6.88 -1.82
CA GLN A 221 -11.54 -5.75 -1.19
C GLN A 221 -11.81 -4.43 -1.93
N LEU A 222 -11.68 -4.41 -3.26
CA LEU A 222 -11.97 -3.23 -4.07
C LEU A 222 -13.45 -2.81 -3.99
N SER A 223 -14.36 -3.78 -3.95
CA SER A 223 -15.79 -3.52 -3.78
C SER A 223 -16.09 -2.87 -2.43
N GLU A 224 -15.44 -3.32 -1.36
CA GLU A 224 -15.61 -2.72 -0.03
C GLU A 224 -15.10 -1.29 0.00
N LEU A 225 -13.91 -1.01 -0.54
CA LEU A 225 -13.39 0.37 -0.62
C LEU A 225 -14.31 1.29 -1.41
N ARG A 226 -14.83 0.80 -2.55
CA ARG A 226 -15.77 1.56 -3.37
C ARG A 226 -17.06 1.87 -2.62
N LYS A 227 -17.62 0.90 -1.88
CA LYS A 227 -18.82 1.04 -1.07
C LYS A 227 -18.63 2.07 0.03
N GLU A 228 -17.49 2.05 0.67
CA GLU A 228 -17.13 2.97 1.76
C GLU A 228 -16.61 4.34 1.27
N GLY A 229 -16.49 4.52 -0.06
CA GLY A 229 -16.08 5.77 -0.67
C GLY A 229 -14.62 6.16 -0.44
N VAL A 230 -13.73 5.18 -0.18
CA VAL A 230 -12.30 5.44 0.02
C VAL A 230 -11.68 5.93 -1.31
N PRO A 231 -11.07 7.12 -1.34
CA PRO A 231 -10.38 7.61 -2.53
C PRO A 231 -9.24 6.68 -2.94
N LEU A 232 -9.15 6.35 -4.24
CA LEU A 232 -8.19 5.40 -4.78
C LEU A 232 -7.40 6.00 -5.94
N LEU A 233 -6.07 5.94 -5.83
CA LEU A 233 -5.11 6.30 -6.88
C LEU A 233 -4.29 5.07 -7.26
N ILE A 234 -4.11 4.84 -8.55
CA ILE A 234 -3.18 3.85 -9.09
C ILE A 234 -2.11 4.59 -9.88
N VAL A 235 -0.84 4.31 -9.59
CA VAL A 235 0.30 4.91 -10.30
C VAL A 235 1.11 3.81 -10.97
N THR A 236 1.39 4.01 -12.26
CA THR A 236 2.26 3.13 -13.05
C THR A 236 3.37 3.93 -13.74
N GLY A 237 4.40 3.23 -14.21
CA GLY A 237 5.51 3.84 -14.94
C GLY A 237 5.29 3.91 -16.46
N GLY A 238 4.28 3.23 -17.00
CA GLY A 238 4.04 3.16 -18.45
C GLY A 238 5.04 2.31 -19.23
N TRP A 239 5.90 1.55 -18.57
CA TRP A 239 6.97 0.75 -19.19
C TRP A 239 6.54 -0.70 -19.51
N ASN A 240 5.56 -1.23 -18.79
CA ASN A 240 5.15 -2.64 -18.93
C ASN A 240 3.63 -2.73 -19.17
N PRO A 241 3.18 -3.27 -20.32
CA PRO A 241 1.76 -3.37 -20.66
C PRO A 241 0.92 -4.16 -19.64
N ALA A 242 1.51 -5.12 -18.92
CA ALA A 242 0.80 -5.90 -17.91
C ALA A 242 0.40 -5.02 -16.70
N PHE A 243 1.30 -4.17 -16.20
CA PHE A 243 0.97 -3.25 -15.11
C PHE A 243 -0.08 -2.22 -15.52
N GLU A 244 -0.05 -1.76 -16.77
CA GLU A 244 -1.10 -0.88 -17.32
C GLU A 244 -2.47 -1.58 -17.36
N ALA A 245 -2.51 -2.86 -17.76
CA ALA A 245 -3.74 -3.66 -17.76
C ALA A 245 -4.29 -3.88 -16.34
N ILE A 246 -3.42 -4.21 -15.39
CA ILE A 246 -3.77 -4.38 -13.98
C ILE A 246 -4.33 -3.05 -13.42
N ALA A 247 -3.66 -1.94 -13.68
CA ALA A 247 -4.09 -0.62 -13.22
C ALA A 247 -5.46 -0.22 -13.80
N ALA A 248 -5.70 -0.48 -15.08
CA ALA A 248 -6.98 -0.23 -15.73
C ALA A 248 -8.11 -1.06 -15.09
N LYS A 249 -7.86 -2.32 -14.77
CA LYS A 249 -8.84 -3.20 -14.10
C LYS A 249 -9.14 -2.71 -12.69
N ILE A 250 -8.14 -2.36 -11.90
CA ILE A 250 -8.29 -1.80 -10.54
C ILE A 250 -9.09 -0.50 -10.60
N SER A 251 -8.72 0.42 -11.51
CA SER A 251 -9.39 1.71 -11.69
C SER A 251 -10.87 1.55 -12.00
N SER A 252 -11.20 0.64 -12.92
CA SER A 252 -12.58 0.34 -13.28
C SER A 252 -13.40 -0.22 -12.11
N MET A 253 -12.85 -1.17 -11.36
CA MET A 253 -13.55 -1.85 -10.25
C MET A 253 -13.67 -0.98 -9.00
N GLY A 254 -12.57 -0.34 -8.63
CA GLY A 254 -12.47 0.49 -7.42
C GLY A 254 -12.96 1.93 -7.62
N ARG A 255 -13.28 2.37 -8.84
CA ARG A 255 -13.52 3.77 -9.22
C ARG A 255 -12.31 4.67 -8.88
N GLY A 256 -11.11 4.11 -9.06
CA GLY A 256 -9.86 4.83 -8.81
C GLY A 256 -9.40 5.65 -10.00
N ARG A 257 -8.58 6.66 -9.72
CA ARG A 257 -7.85 7.43 -10.73
C ARG A 257 -6.56 6.69 -11.08
N HIS A 258 -6.26 6.51 -12.36
CA HIS A 258 -5.00 5.98 -12.84
C HIS A 258 -4.13 7.11 -13.41
N VAL A 259 -2.88 7.18 -12.97
CA VAL A 259 -1.89 8.15 -13.41
C VAL A 259 -0.61 7.41 -13.82
N VAL A 260 -0.01 7.82 -14.93
CA VAL A 260 1.28 7.30 -15.40
C VAL A 260 2.38 8.31 -15.09
N VAL A 261 3.27 7.98 -14.18
CA VAL A 261 4.53 8.70 -13.94
C VAL A 261 5.60 7.99 -14.76
N ARG A 262 5.89 8.54 -15.92
CA ARG A 262 6.71 7.85 -16.94
C ARG A 262 8.11 7.55 -16.46
N CYS A 263 8.46 6.27 -16.52
CA CYS A 263 9.80 5.75 -16.31
C CYS A 263 9.97 4.44 -17.09
N ASP A 264 11.17 3.87 -17.07
CA ASP A 264 11.51 2.61 -17.73
C ASP A 264 11.69 1.44 -16.73
N HIS A 265 11.12 1.57 -15.54
CA HIS A 265 11.32 0.63 -14.44
C HIS A 265 10.10 0.53 -13.49
N HIS A 266 10.15 -0.44 -12.57
CA HIS A 266 9.08 -0.79 -11.62
C HIS A 266 8.94 0.13 -10.40
N ILE A 267 9.71 1.21 -10.31
CA ILE A 267 9.78 2.06 -9.11
C ILE A 267 9.51 3.54 -9.43
N PRO A 268 8.32 3.88 -9.99
CA PRO A 268 7.99 5.26 -10.37
C PRO A 268 8.02 6.23 -9.19
N GLN A 269 7.87 5.76 -7.95
CA GLN A 269 7.98 6.59 -6.74
C GLN A 269 9.38 7.19 -6.54
N LEU A 270 10.41 6.66 -7.20
CA LEU A 270 11.75 7.24 -7.16
C LEU A 270 12.00 8.30 -8.25
N ILE A 271 11.02 8.55 -9.12
CA ILE A 271 10.95 9.75 -9.98
C ILE A 271 10.39 10.87 -9.10
N SER A 272 11.24 11.46 -8.27
CA SER A 272 10.88 12.14 -7.04
C SER A 272 9.85 13.27 -7.19
N ASP A 273 10.11 14.26 -8.05
CA ASP A 273 9.29 15.48 -8.03
C ASP A 273 7.91 15.25 -8.64
N GLU A 274 7.83 14.56 -9.78
CA GLU A 274 6.56 14.29 -10.45
C GLU A 274 5.68 13.35 -9.60
N PHE A 275 6.26 12.26 -9.08
CA PHE A 275 5.52 11.33 -8.26
C PHE A 275 5.04 11.99 -6.95
N ASN A 276 5.93 12.72 -6.27
CA ASN A 276 5.58 13.40 -5.02
C ASN A 276 4.48 14.44 -5.22
N GLN A 277 4.48 15.14 -6.35
CA GLN A 277 3.42 16.09 -6.68
C GLN A 277 2.08 15.38 -6.89
N VAL A 278 2.06 14.31 -7.71
CA VAL A 278 0.86 13.49 -7.95
C VAL A 278 0.29 12.94 -6.64
N LEU A 279 1.15 12.41 -5.78
CA LEU A 279 0.74 11.84 -4.49
C LEU A 279 0.19 12.92 -3.56
N THR A 280 0.88 14.06 -3.44
CA THR A 280 0.49 15.15 -2.55
C THR A 280 -0.85 15.75 -2.97
N ASP A 281 -1.01 16.08 -4.24
CA ASP A 281 -2.26 16.62 -4.79
C ASP A 281 -3.44 15.69 -4.51
N PHE A 282 -3.24 14.38 -4.70
CA PHE A 282 -4.29 13.39 -4.44
C PHE A 282 -4.67 13.30 -2.95
N MET A 283 -3.68 13.32 -2.05
CA MET A 283 -3.95 13.28 -0.61
C MET A 283 -4.66 14.54 -0.13
N GLU A 284 -4.24 15.72 -0.59
CA GLU A 284 -4.86 17.01 -0.25
C GLU A 284 -6.30 17.13 -0.79
N GLU A 285 -6.55 16.66 -2.01
CA GLU A 285 -7.90 16.59 -2.58
C GLU A 285 -8.81 15.68 -1.75
N SER A 286 -8.29 14.54 -1.30
CA SER A 286 -9.03 13.57 -0.48
C SER A 286 -9.42 14.16 0.87
N ASP A 287 -8.49 14.84 1.57
CA ASP A 287 -8.74 15.52 2.83
C ASP A 287 -9.74 16.66 2.69
N SER A 288 -9.63 17.43 1.60
CA SER A 288 -10.52 18.56 1.34
C SER A 288 -11.94 18.10 1.04
N SER A 289 -12.10 16.97 0.37
CA SER A 289 -13.42 16.38 0.08
C SER A 289 -14.10 15.87 1.35
N ALA A 290 -13.35 15.15 2.20
CA ALA A 290 -13.84 14.67 3.49
C ALA A 290 -14.30 15.82 4.42
N LYS A 291 -13.57 16.94 4.45
CA LYS A 291 -13.96 18.11 5.23
C LYS A 291 -15.25 18.77 4.72
N ARG A 292 -15.45 18.83 3.39
CA ARG A 292 -16.69 19.36 2.81
C ARG A 292 -17.91 18.51 3.14
N GLU A 293 -17.77 17.18 3.06
CA GLU A 293 -18.85 16.26 3.43
C GLU A 293 -19.19 16.33 4.92
N ALA A 294 -18.19 16.51 5.80
CA ALA A 294 -18.39 16.65 7.23
C ALA A 294 -19.05 17.99 7.62
N SER A 295 -18.86 19.04 6.80
CA SER A 295 -19.38 20.38 7.09
C SER A 295 -20.86 20.56 6.69
N GLY A 296 -21.44 19.66 5.84
CA GLY A 296 -22.83 19.65 5.38
C GLY A 296 -23.33 20.99 4.79
N PRO A 297 -24.44 21.01 4.08
CA PRO A 297 -25.05 22.26 3.66
C PRO A 297 -25.67 23.03 4.84
#